data_8a4260f1bf0d97ff523f958f908c4a23
#
_entry.id   8a4260f1bf0d97ff523f958f908c4a23
#
_cell.length_a   1.000
_cell.length_b   1.000
_cell.length_c   1.000
_cell.angle_alpha   90.00
_cell.angle_beta   90.00
_cell.angle_gamma   90.00
#
_symmetry.space_group_name_H-M   'P 1'
#
loop_
_entity.id
_entity.type
_entity.pdbx_description
1 polymer ?
#
loop_
_entity_poly.entity_id
_entity_poly.type
_entity_poly.pdbx_seq_one_letter_code
_entity_poly.pdbx_strand_id
1 'polypeptide(L)'
;MTNHFFNPSLAGGALLDIGVYALSFVRWFMSSAPDQIVSQVKMAPSGVDEQAGILLMNPSGEMATIALTLHAKQPKRGTLAFDKGYIEIYEYPRAEKAVITYTEDQHQEIISTGQTKHALRYEVLDMEKAVSGQKNEMHLDYTTDVMSMMTEIRKSWGLFYPEEQEK
;
A
#
# COMPACT_ATOMS: atom_id res chain seq x y z
N MET A 1 28.48 3.79 2.16
CA MET A 1 27.27 3.12 2.71
C MET A 1 26.40 2.75 1.54
N THR A 2 26.20 1.47 1.30
CA THR A 2 25.25 1.00 0.28
C THR A 2 23.86 1.35 0.77
N ASN A 3 23.13 2.09 -0.05
CA ASN A 3 21.74 2.47 0.24
C ASN A 3 20.92 1.18 0.43
N HIS A 4 20.28 0.98 1.58
CA HIS A 4 19.54 -0.24 1.94
C HIS A 4 18.41 -0.54 0.95
N PHE A 5 17.79 0.48 0.34
CA PHE A 5 16.74 0.31 -0.67
C PHE A 5 17.19 -0.50 -1.90
N PHE A 6 18.47 -0.50 -2.21
CA PHE A 6 19.04 -1.21 -3.36
C PHE A 6 19.89 -2.42 -2.95
N ASN A 7 19.77 -2.89 -1.72
CA ASN A 7 20.54 -4.02 -1.20
C ASN A 7 19.66 -5.28 -1.06
N PRO A 8 19.86 -6.32 -1.90
CA PRO A 8 19.08 -7.55 -1.82
C PRO A 8 19.28 -8.32 -0.51
N SER A 9 20.47 -8.23 0.14
CA SER A 9 20.73 -8.86 1.44
C SER A 9 20.00 -8.18 2.62
N LEU A 10 19.37 -7.04 2.39
CA LEU A 10 18.55 -6.33 3.37
C LEU A 10 17.09 -6.23 2.92
N ALA A 11 16.68 -7.16 2.03
CA ALA A 11 15.34 -7.17 1.44
C ALA A 11 14.93 -5.81 0.86
N GLY A 12 15.86 -5.11 0.16
CA GLY A 12 15.59 -3.86 -0.53
C GLY A 12 14.62 -4.04 -1.69
N GLY A 13 14.19 -2.94 -2.26
CA GLY A 13 13.26 -2.89 -3.39
C GLY A 13 12.06 -1.98 -3.13
N ALA A 14 11.45 -1.47 -4.19
CA ALA A 14 10.31 -0.57 -4.11
C ALA A 14 9.06 -1.26 -3.55
N LEU A 15 8.85 -2.54 -3.87
CA LEU A 15 7.66 -3.28 -3.45
C LEU A 15 7.61 -3.45 -1.93
N LEU A 16 8.70 -3.91 -1.31
CA LEU A 16 8.72 -4.16 0.13
C LEU A 16 8.79 -2.87 0.94
N ASP A 17 9.51 -1.84 0.46
CA ASP A 17 9.71 -0.60 1.20
C ASP A 17 8.53 0.37 1.11
N ILE A 18 8.07 0.65 -0.11
CA ILE A 18 6.99 1.62 -0.37
C ILE A 18 5.70 0.98 -0.88
N GLY A 19 5.78 -0.17 -1.52
CA GLY A 19 4.62 -0.89 -2.07
C GLY A 19 3.69 -1.41 -0.97
N VAL A 20 4.22 -1.79 0.19
CA VAL A 20 3.42 -2.20 1.35
C VAL A 20 2.36 -1.15 1.73
N TYR A 21 2.71 0.14 1.71
CA TYR A 21 1.77 1.23 2.01
C TYR A 21 0.70 1.37 0.93
N ALA A 22 1.09 1.27 -0.35
CA ALA A 22 0.16 1.39 -1.47
C ALA A 22 -0.83 0.21 -1.52
N LEU A 23 -0.34 -1.01 -1.32
CA LEU A 23 -1.16 -2.22 -1.26
C LEU A 23 -2.09 -2.21 -0.04
N SER A 24 -1.61 -1.74 1.12
CA SER A 24 -2.44 -1.56 2.31
C SER A 24 -3.55 -0.54 2.08
N PHE A 25 -3.24 0.57 1.43
CA PHE A 25 -4.25 1.56 1.04
C PHE A 25 -5.33 0.95 0.14
N VAL A 26 -4.93 0.23 -0.91
CA VAL A 26 -5.89 -0.44 -1.81
C VAL A 26 -6.72 -1.46 -1.04
N ARG A 27 -6.09 -2.34 -0.24
CA ARG A 27 -6.80 -3.37 0.51
C ARG A 27 -7.80 -2.81 1.52
N TRP A 28 -7.49 -1.64 2.10
CA TRP A 28 -8.39 -0.96 3.03
C TRP A 28 -9.73 -0.58 2.42
N PHE A 29 -9.73 -0.21 1.15
CA PHE A 29 -10.93 0.28 0.46
C PHE A 29 -11.62 -0.77 -0.42
N MET A 30 -10.97 -1.88 -0.71
CA MET A 30 -11.59 -2.99 -1.42
C MET A 30 -12.47 -3.85 -0.49
N SER A 31 -13.62 -4.28 -1.00
CA SER A 31 -14.56 -5.15 -0.26
C SER A 31 -13.99 -6.53 0.07
N SER A 32 -13.03 -7.01 -0.72
CA SER A 32 -12.31 -8.27 -0.52
C SER A 32 -10.89 -8.18 -1.06
N ALA A 33 -10.04 -9.15 -0.70
CA ALA A 33 -8.69 -9.26 -1.24
C ALA A 33 -8.73 -9.43 -2.77
N PRO A 34 -7.80 -8.79 -3.52
CA PRO A 34 -7.61 -9.06 -4.94
C PRO A 34 -7.24 -10.52 -5.19
N ASP A 35 -7.81 -11.10 -6.23
CA ASP A 35 -7.51 -12.45 -6.73
C ASP A 35 -6.91 -12.45 -8.15
N GLN A 36 -6.82 -11.27 -8.77
CA GLN A 36 -6.16 -11.07 -10.05
C GLN A 36 -5.11 -9.98 -9.93
N ILE A 37 -3.87 -10.34 -10.23
CA ILE A 37 -2.71 -9.45 -10.12
C ILE A 37 -1.93 -9.49 -11.44
N VAL A 38 -1.77 -8.32 -12.06
CA VAL A 38 -0.91 -8.13 -13.23
C VAL A 38 0.11 -7.06 -12.88
N SER A 39 1.38 -7.31 -13.19
CA SER A 39 2.43 -6.36 -12.85
C SER A 39 3.57 -6.36 -13.84
N GLN A 40 4.25 -5.22 -13.95
CA GLN A 40 5.51 -5.04 -14.64
C GLN A 40 6.53 -4.44 -13.70
N VAL A 41 7.78 -4.86 -13.85
CA VAL A 41 8.87 -4.42 -12.99
C VAL A 41 10.06 -3.97 -13.84
N LYS A 42 10.75 -2.94 -13.35
CA LYS A 42 12.10 -2.58 -13.75
C LYS A 42 13.05 -2.91 -12.61
N MET A 43 13.97 -3.84 -12.87
CA MET A 43 14.99 -4.23 -11.89
C MET A 43 16.15 -3.25 -11.89
N ALA A 44 16.67 -2.98 -10.70
CA ALA A 44 17.93 -2.28 -10.49
C ALA A 44 19.12 -3.19 -10.85
N PRO A 45 20.32 -2.63 -11.15
CA PRO A 45 21.53 -3.44 -11.37
C PRO A 45 21.90 -4.34 -10.19
N SER A 46 21.45 -4.03 -8.99
CA SER A 46 21.65 -4.83 -7.78
C SER A 46 20.74 -6.04 -7.68
N GLY A 47 19.73 -6.17 -8.55
CA GLY A 47 18.80 -7.31 -8.59
C GLY A 47 17.53 -7.11 -7.75
N VAL A 48 17.30 -5.93 -7.14
CA VAL A 48 16.02 -5.59 -6.53
C VAL A 48 15.14 -4.80 -7.48
N ASP A 49 13.84 -4.73 -7.22
CA ASP A 49 12.91 -3.92 -7.97
C ASP A 49 13.09 -2.43 -7.65
N GLU A 50 13.25 -1.59 -8.69
CA GLU A 50 13.37 -0.14 -8.54
C GLU A 50 12.13 0.64 -8.98
N GLN A 51 11.35 0.06 -9.90
CA GLN A 51 10.07 0.60 -10.35
C GLN A 51 9.11 -0.56 -10.62
N ALA A 52 7.84 -0.36 -10.30
CA ALA A 52 6.78 -1.31 -10.65
C ALA A 52 5.47 -0.61 -10.98
N GLY A 53 4.74 -1.19 -11.94
CA GLY A 53 3.34 -0.93 -12.20
C GLY A 53 2.53 -2.17 -11.85
N ILE A 54 1.46 -2.03 -11.05
CA ILE A 54 0.65 -3.15 -10.58
C ILE A 54 -0.82 -2.83 -10.87
N LEU A 55 -1.53 -3.79 -11.43
CA LEU A 55 -2.97 -3.76 -11.64
C LEU A 55 -3.59 -4.89 -10.81
N LEU A 56 -4.59 -4.57 -10.03
CA LEU A 56 -5.30 -5.48 -9.14
C LEU A 56 -6.79 -5.50 -9.50
N MET A 57 -7.42 -6.66 -9.35
CA MET A 57 -8.88 -6.79 -9.38
C MET A 57 -9.32 -7.84 -8.34
N ASN A 58 -10.45 -7.59 -7.67
CA ASN A 58 -11.05 -8.54 -6.75
C ASN A 58 -12.26 -9.25 -7.37
N PRO A 59 -12.82 -10.29 -6.73
CA PRO A 59 -13.98 -11.03 -7.24
C PRO A 59 -15.24 -10.17 -7.48
N SER A 60 -15.33 -9.01 -6.82
CA SER A 60 -16.43 -8.05 -7.02
C SER A 60 -16.24 -7.13 -8.23
N GLY A 61 -15.10 -7.25 -8.94
CA GLY A 61 -14.74 -6.41 -10.09
C GLY A 61 -14.20 -5.03 -9.72
N GLU A 62 -13.89 -4.79 -8.44
CA GLU A 62 -13.19 -3.57 -8.02
C GLU A 62 -11.75 -3.63 -8.49
N MET A 63 -11.28 -2.54 -9.12
CA MET A 63 -9.95 -2.47 -9.72
C MET A 63 -9.09 -1.40 -9.07
N ALA A 64 -7.79 -1.65 -9.00
CA ALA A 64 -6.81 -0.66 -8.56
C ALA A 64 -5.56 -0.68 -9.43
N THR A 65 -4.93 0.49 -9.57
CA THR A 65 -3.63 0.65 -10.21
C THR A 65 -2.65 1.28 -9.24
N ILE A 66 -1.44 0.73 -9.17
CA ILE A 66 -0.37 1.21 -8.31
C ILE A 66 0.87 1.47 -9.15
N ALA A 67 1.53 2.60 -8.93
CA ALA A 67 2.83 2.91 -9.50
C ALA A 67 3.84 3.15 -8.37
N LEU A 68 4.96 2.45 -8.42
CA LEU A 68 6.06 2.52 -7.45
C LEU A 68 7.35 2.96 -8.13
N THR A 69 8.14 3.79 -7.48
CA THR A 69 9.50 4.13 -7.93
C THR A 69 10.38 4.61 -6.79
N LEU A 70 11.63 4.15 -6.76
CA LEU A 70 12.67 4.62 -5.84
C LEU A 70 13.48 5.80 -6.41
N HIS A 71 13.44 6.04 -7.72
CA HIS A 71 14.23 7.08 -8.37
C HIS A 71 13.50 8.40 -8.57
N ALA A 72 12.19 8.35 -8.83
CA ALA A 72 11.39 9.54 -9.09
C ALA A 72 10.45 9.81 -7.93
N LYS A 73 10.43 11.06 -7.46
CA LYS A 73 9.45 11.45 -6.44
C LYS A 73 8.08 11.58 -7.07
N GLN A 74 7.14 10.78 -6.57
CA GLN A 74 5.72 10.88 -6.91
C GLN A 74 4.92 11.49 -5.74
N PRO A 75 3.79 12.16 -6.01
CA PRO A 75 2.84 12.52 -4.96
C PRO A 75 2.34 11.25 -4.26
N LYS A 76 2.40 11.22 -2.93
CA LYS A 76 1.77 10.15 -2.15
C LYS A 76 0.26 10.41 -2.09
N ARG A 77 -0.43 10.03 -3.15
CA ARG A 77 -1.86 10.26 -3.33
C ARG A 77 -2.57 8.96 -3.67
N GLY A 78 -3.63 8.65 -2.94
CA GLY A 78 -4.63 7.66 -3.32
C GLY A 78 -5.90 8.34 -3.81
N THR A 79 -6.52 7.80 -4.84
CA THR A 79 -7.81 8.27 -5.37
C THR A 79 -8.77 7.09 -5.44
N LEU A 80 -9.99 7.30 -4.94
CA LEU A 80 -11.09 6.33 -4.99
C LEU A 80 -12.20 6.93 -5.85
N ALA A 81 -12.56 6.24 -6.93
CA ALA A 81 -13.60 6.70 -7.85
C ALA A 81 -14.92 5.96 -7.59
N PHE A 82 -16.03 6.69 -7.61
CA PHE A 82 -17.40 6.21 -7.41
C PHE A 82 -18.34 6.85 -8.43
N ASP A 83 -19.55 6.35 -8.55
CA ASP A 83 -20.55 6.85 -9.51
C ASP A 83 -20.89 8.34 -9.30
N LYS A 84 -20.88 8.81 -8.06
CA LYS A 84 -21.29 10.18 -7.71
C LYS A 84 -20.14 11.14 -7.42
N GLY A 85 -18.90 10.66 -7.48
CA GLY A 85 -17.75 11.49 -7.16
C GLY A 85 -16.49 10.67 -6.94
N TYR A 86 -15.48 11.34 -6.41
CA TYR A 86 -14.23 10.68 -6.05
C TYR A 86 -13.67 11.25 -4.73
N ILE A 87 -12.81 10.47 -4.11
CA ILE A 87 -12.12 10.83 -2.87
C ILE A 87 -10.62 10.88 -3.15
N GLU A 88 -9.98 11.96 -2.77
CA GLU A 88 -8.52 12.08 -2.81
C GLU A 88 -7.94 12.11 -1.39
N ILE A 89 -6.93 11.30 -1.17
CA ILE A 89 -6.21 11.21 0.11
C ILE A 89 -4.74 11.44 -0.17
N TYR A 90 -4.21 12.56 0.30
CA TYR A 90 -2.81 12.92 0.18
C TYR A 90 -2.03 12.43 1.39
N GLU A 91 -0.75 12.08 1.18
CA GLU A 91 0.12 11.51 2.21
C GLU A 91 -0.53 10.30 2.90
N TYR A 92 -1.18 9.44 2.09
CA TYR A 92 -2.04 8.34 2.55
C TYR A 92 -1.41 7.39 3.60
N PRO A 93 -0.07 7.20 3.70
CA PRO A 93 0.49 6.39 4.79
C PRO A 93 0.27 7.00 6.18
N ARG A 94 0.04 8.32 6.26
CA ARG A 94 -0.22 9.08 7.50
C ARG A 94 -1.15 10.26 7.25
N ALA A 95 -2.24 10.00 6.55
CA ALA A 95 -3.20 11.04 6.16
C ALA A 95 -3.88 11.68 7.37
N GLU A 96 -4.10 13.00 7.28
CA GLU A 96 -4.90 13.76 8.24
C GLU A 96 -6.21 14.25 7.63
N LYS A 97 -6.34 14.17 6.30
CA LYS A 97 -7.55 14.60 5.60
C LYS A 97 -7.83 13.81 4.34
N ALA A 98 -9.11 13.76 3.98
CA ALA A 98 -9.60 13.33 2.68
C ALA A 98 -10.43 14.46 2.06
N VAL A 99 -10.41 14.57 0.74
CA VAL A 99 -11.23 15.52 -0.03
C VAL A 99 -12.19 14.71 -0.89
N ILE A 100 -13.47 14.87 -0.67
CA ILE A 100 -14.54 14.29 -1.48
C ILE A 100 -14.96 15.36 -2.50
N THR A 101 -14.97 15.00 -3.79
CA THR A 101 -15.47 15.85 -4.85
C THR A 101 -16.68 15.18 -5.49
N TYR A 102 -17.82 15.84 -5.50
CA TYR A 102 -19.05 15.36 -6.13
C TYR A 102 -19.07 15.75 -7.61
N THR A 103 -19.40 14.81 -8.51
CA THR A 103 -19.32 15.04 -9.96
C THR A 103 -20.47 15.86 -10.51
N GLU A 104 -21.63 15.92 -9.84
CA GLU A 104 -22.81 16.62 -10.29
C GLU A 104 -22.62 18.13 -10.31
N ASP A 105 -22.08 18.72 -9.26
CA ASP A 105 -21.95 20.17 -9.07
C ASP A 105 -20.52 20.62 -8.71
N GLN A 106 -19.58 19.69 -8.67
CA GLN A 106 -18.15 19.91 -8.34
C GLN A 106 -17.93 20.47 -6.93
N HIS A 107 -18.93 20.43 -6.05
CA HIS A 107 -18.68 20.84 -4.67
C HIS A 107 -17.76 19.86 -3.96
N GLN A 108 -17.02 20.38 -2.98
CA GLN A 108 -16.05 19.59 -2.21
C GLN A 108 -16.41 19.57 -0.74
N GLU A 109 -16.24 18.39 -0.15
CA GLU A 109 -16.29 18.19 1.29
C GLU A 109 -14.92 17.76 1.78
N ILE A 110 -14.44 18.36 2.88
CA ILE A 110 -13.15 18.02 3.48
C ILE A 110 -13.40 17.33 4.81
N ILE A 111 -12.95 16.09 4.91
CA ILE A 111 -12.93 15.33 6.17
C ILE A 111 -11.52 15.45 6.74
N SER A 112 -11.41 15.92 7.98
CA SER A 112 -10.14 16.03 8.70
C SER A 112 -10.21 15.28 10.02
N THR A 113 -9.23 14.43 10.29
CA THR A 113 -9.17 13.64 11.52
C THR A 113 -7.74 13.23 11.85
N GLY A 114 -7.49 13.03 13.14
CA GLY A 114 -6.17 12.62 13.60
C GLY A 114 -5.11 13.72 13.54
N GLN A 115 -3.92 13.35 13.89
CA GLN A 115 -2.73 14.20 13.79
C GLN A 115 -1.51 13.29 13.54
N THR A 116 -0.80 13.49 12.44
CA THR A 116 0.37 12.69 12.04
C THR A 116 1.45 12.62 13.14
N LYS A 117 1.66 13.68 13.88
CA LYS A 117 2.61 13.71 15.02
C LYS A 117 2.28 12.70 16.13
N HIS A 118 1.06 12.20 16.17
CA HIS A 118 0.59 11.20 17.15
C HIS A 118 0.42 9.80 16.54
N ALA A 119 0.84 9.56 15.29
CA ALA A 119 0.63 8.29 14.59
C ALA A 119 1.10 7.08 15.40
N LEU A 120 2.36 7.10 15.90
CA LEU A 120 2.89 6.01 16.73
C LEU A 120 2.11 5.80 18.03
N ARG A 121 1.57 6.88 18.62
CA ARG A 121 0.71 6.76 19.81
C ARG A 121 -0.60 6.05 19.47
N TYR A 122 -1.19 6.30 18.31
CA TYR A 122 -2.41 5.61 17.89
C TYR A 122 -2.15 4.12 17.71
N GLU A 123 -1.02 3.76 17.09
CA GLU A 123 -0.60 2.37 16.91
C GLU A 123 -0.48 1.63 18.25
N VAL A 124 0.21 2.25 19.24
CA VAL A 124 0.36 1.67 20.59
C VAL A 124 -0.98 1.52 21.29
N LEU A 125 -1.84 2.55 21.27
CA LEU A 125 -3.15 2.49 21.92
C LEU A 125 -4.05 1.41 21.30
N ASP A 126 -3.96 1.21 19.98
CA ASP A 126 -4.75 0.19 19.31
C ASP A 126 -4.21 -1.22 19.58
N MET A 127 -2.88 -1.38 19.68
CA MET A 127 -2.26 -2.61 20.15
C MET A 127 -2.68 -2.95 21.59
N GLU A 128 -2.71 -1.98 22.50
CA GLU A 128 -3.18 -2.18 23.89
C GLU A 128 -4.62 -2.70 23.92
N LYS A 129 -5.52 -2.14 23.10
CA LYS A 129 -6.89 -2.62 22.95
C LYS A 129 -6.92 -4.06 22.43
N ALA A 130 -6.14 -4.36 21.39
CA ALA A 130 -6.08 -5.71 20.81
C ALA A 130 -5.63 -6.75 21.84
N VAL A 131 -4.54 -6.47 22.58
CA VAL A 131 -4.02 -7.37 23.63
C VAL A 131 -5.02 -7.55 24.78
N SER A 132 -5.79 -6.51 25.09
CA SER A 132 -6.82 -6.55 26.15
C SER A 132 -8.14 -7.17 25.68
N GLY A 133 -8.24 -7.65 24.44
CA GLY A 133 -9.46 -8.22 23.87
C GLY A 133 -10.58 -7.18 23.63
N GLN A 134 -10.24 -5.89 23.58
CA GLN A 134 -11.17 -4.82 23.27
C GLN A 134 -11.30 -4.60 21.77
N LYS A 135 -12.38 -3.94 21.33
CA LYS A 135 -12.53 -3.51 19.94
C LYS A 135 -11.38 -2.58 19.55
N ASN A 136 -10.70 -2.93 18.48
CA ASN A 136 -9.56 -2.19 17.92
C ASN A 136 -9.70 -2.07 16.40
N GLU A 137 -8.87 -1.24 15.80
CA GLU A 137 -8.83 -1.02 14.35
C GLU A 137 -7.67 -1.78 13.68
N MET A 138 -7.07 -2.76 14.36
CA MET A 138 -6.03 -3.61 13.80
C MET A 138 -6.63 -4.66 12.88
N HIS A 139 -6.35 -4.55 11.60
CA HIS A 139 -6.80 -5.48 10.57
C HIS A 139 -5.68 -6.44 10.20
N LEU A 140 -5.43 -7.46 11.04
CA LEU A 140 -4.40 -8.47 10.79
C LEU A 140 -4.70 -9.33 9.55
N ASP A 141 -5.96 -9.53 9.22
CA ASP A 141 -6.43 -10.14 7.99
C ASP A 141 -5.96 -9.33 6.76
N TYR A 142 -6.11 -8.00 6.77
CA TYR A 142 -5.60 -7.13 5.69
C TYR A 142 -4.08 -7.19 5.58
N THR A 143 -3.38 -7.25 6.71
CA THR A 143 -1.92 -7.43 6.72
C THR A 143 -1.53 -8.74 6.04
N THR A 144 -2.23 -9.83 6.33
CA THR A 144 -2.00 -11.13 5.72
C THR A 144 -2.24 -11.10 4.21
N ASP A 145 -3.33 -10.44 3.76
CA ASP A 145 -3.64 -10.26 2.34
C ASP A 145 -2.52 -9.48 1.63
N VAL A 146 -2.06 -8.37 2.23
CA VAL A 146 -0.98 -7.54 1.66
C VAL A 146 0.33 -8.32 1.54
N MET A 147 0.70 -9.08 2.58
CA MET A 147 1.90 -9.93 2.54
C MET A 147 1.80 -11.02 1.47
N SER A 148 0.61 -11.59 1.28
CA SER A 148 0.35 -12.58 0.23
C SER A 148 0.48 -11.96 -1.16
N MET A 149 -0.12 -10.79 -1.40
CA MET A 149 0.01 -10.05 -2.65
C MET A 149 1.47 -9.70 -2.96
N MET A 150 2.22 -9.15 -2.01
CA MET A 150 3.65 -8.84 -2.21
C MET A 150 4.45 -10.09 -2.56
N THR A 151 4.16 -11.21 -1.92
CA THR A 151 4.84 -12.48 -2.19
C THR A 151 4.53 -13.00 -3.59
N GLU A 152 3.28 -12.93 -4.04
CA GLU A 152 2.88 -13.33 -5.38
C GLU A 152 3.52 -12.44 -6.44
N ILE A 153 3.45 -11.12 -6.25
CA ILE A 153 4.01 -10.12 -7.18
C ILE A 153 5.51 -10.36 -7.38
N ARG A 154 6.30 -10.39 -6.31
CA ARG A 154 7.75 -10.56 -6.44
C ARG A 154 8.15 -11.93 -7.01
N LYS A 155 7.42 -12.99 -6.68
CA LYS A 155 7.63 -14.32 -7.27
C LYS A 155 7.36 -14.32 -8.78
N SER A 156 6.35 -13.60 -9.25
CA SER A 156 6.08 -13.45 -10.69
C SER A 156 7.21 -12.75 -11.44
N TRP A 157 8.00 -11.93 -10.75
CA TRP A 157 9.20 -11.27 -11.27
C TRP A 157 10.47 -12.13 -11.18
N GLY A 158 10.40 -13.30 -10.54
CA GLY A 158 11.58 -14.12 -10.22
C GLY A 158 12.47 -13.48 -9.16
N LEU A 159 11.94 -12.57 -8.34
CA LEU A 159 12.67 -11.92 -7.26
C LEU A 159 12.58 -12.77 -5.98
N PHE A 160 13.72 -13.37 -5.62
CA PHE A 160 13.90 -14.15 -4.40
C PHE A 160 15.07 -13.57 -3.60
N TYR A 161 14.86 -13.41 -2.30
CA TYR A 161 15.91 -12.93 -1.40
C TYR A 161 16.82 -14.07 -0.95
N PRO A 162 18.07 -13.78 -0.51
CA PRO A 162 19.04 -14.81 -0.16
C PRO A 162 18.53 -15.84 0.84
N GLU A 163 17.79 -15.42 1.86
CA GLU A 163 17.26 -16.28 2.92
C GLU A 163 16.21 -17.30 2.41
N GLU A 164 15.65 -17.08 1.23
CA GLU A 164 14.66 -17.97 0.62
C GLU A 164 15.30 -19.03 -0.29
N GLN A 165 16.57 -18.83 -0.66
CA GLN A 165 17.31 -19.71 -1.57
C GLN A 165 18.09 -20.81 -0.83
N GLU A 166 18.22 -20.69 0.48
CA GLU A 166 18.99 -21.63 1.35
C GLU A 166 18.14 -22.82 1.87
N LYS A 167 16.98 -23.11 1.27
CA LYS A 167 16.12 -24.24 1.69
C LYS A 167 16.04 -25.34 0.64
#